data_7ccf879d20fdea1634d128dac3cb6116
#
_entry.id   7ccf879d20fdea1634d128dac3cb6116
#
_cell.length_a   1.000
_cell.length_b   1.000
_cell.length_c   1.000
_cell.angle_alpha   90.00
_cell.angle_beta   90.00
_cell.angle_gamma   90.00
#
_symmetry.space_group_name_H-M   'P 1'
#
loop_
_entity.id
_entity.type
_entity.pdbx_description
1 polymer ?
#
loop_
_entity_poly.entity_id
_entity_poly.type
_entity_poly.pdbx_seq_one_letter_code
_entity_poly.pdbx_strand_id
1 'polypeptide(L)'
;MAAKTFYDDLETRSADARAAGQLDAVNAQIARVAAAADSCLPEVGTLKDMSDLRTLPVLRKSDLAKWQAEKPPFGGIPVSNLAHVFQSPGPIYEPGGISHDWWRMGRFLQAVGFGPDDIVQNCFGYHLTPAGMIFESGARAVGAAVLPAGTGQTELQVTAARDIGTTAYAGTPDY
;
A
#
# COMPACT_ATOMS: atom_id res chain seq x y z
N MET A 1 -12.36 25.32 0.50
CA MET A 1 -11.82 25.13 -0.86
C MET A 1 -12.76 24.20 -1.61
N ALA A 2 -12.96 24.37 -2.94
CA ALA A 2 -13.74 23.38 -3.71
C ALA A 2 -13.04 22.01 -3.63
N ALA A 3 -13.82 20.97 -3.33
CA ALA A 3 -13.28 19.60 -3.30
C ALA A 3 -12.61 19.28 -4.64
N LYS A 4 -11.38 18.78 -4.61
CA LYS A 4 -10.72 18.28 -5.80
C LYS A 4 -11.57 17.15 -6.38
N THR A 5 -12.01 17.27 -7.61
CA THR A 5 -12.82 16.24 -8.27
C THR A 5 -12.01 14.95 -8.51
N PHE A 6 -10.70 15.07 -8.67
CA PHE A 6 -9.77 13.96 -8.90
C PHE A 6 -8.55 14.08 -7.99
N TYR A 7 -7.98 12.95 -7.61
CA TYR A 7 -6.78 12.88 -6.78
C TYR A 7 -5.56 13.42 -7.53
N ASP A 8 -5.39 12.97 -8.77
CA ASP A 8 -4.32 13.40 -9.67
C ASP A 8 -4.75 13.32 -11.15
N ASP A 9 -3.88 13.79 -12.04
CA ASP A 9 -4.11 13.80 -13.48
C ASP A 9 -4.19 12.40 -14.10
N LEU A 10 -3.73 11.36 -13.38
CA LEU A 10 -3.80 9.99 -13.86
C LEU A 10 -5.25 9.48 -13.95
N GLU A 11 -6.18 10.08 -13.21
CA GLU A 11 -7.59 9.70 -13.25
C GLU A 11 -8.31 10.20 -14.50
N THR A 12 -7.77 11.23 -15.16
CA THR A 12 -8.39 11.86 -16.35
C THR A 12 -7.83 11.34 -17.67
N ARG A 13 -6.86 10.41 -17.64
CA ARG A 13 -6.26 9.83 -18.84
C ARG A 13 -7.27 9.07 -19.68
N SER A 14 -7.07 9.08 -21.01
CA SER A 14 -7.79 8.16 -21.92
C SER A 14 -7.51 6.68 -21.57
N ALA A 15 -8.38 5.79 -22.03
CA ALA A 15 -8.19 4.35 -21.84
C ALA A 15 -6.86 3.87 -22.45
N ASP A 16 -6.50 4.37 -23.64
CA ASP A 16 -5.25 4.00 -24.30
C ASP A 16 -4.02 4.52 -23.56
N ALA A 17 -4.03 5.78 -23.11
CA ALA A 17 -2.94 6.34 -22.32
C ALA A 17 -2.77 5.61 -20.99
N ARG A 18 -3.88 5.15 -20.37
CA ARG A 18 -3.82 4.34 -19.16
C ARG A 18 -3.23 2.95 -19.44
N ALA A 19 -3.66 2.28 -20.50
CA ALA A 19 -3.15 0.96 -20.87
C ALA A 19 -1.64 1.01 -21.17
N ALA A 20 -1.21 1.99 -21.96
CA ALA A 20 0.21 2.20 -22.25
C ALA A 20 1.02 2.45 -20.97
N GLY A 21 0.60 3.39 -20.12
CA GLY A 21 1.31 3.68 -18.88
C GLY A 21 1.31 2.53 -17.87
N GLN A 22 0.31 1.66 -17.88
CA GLN A 22 0.30 0.44 -17.06
C GLN A 22 1.29 -0.59 -17.60
N LEU A 23 1.36 -0.78 -18.91
CA LEU A 23 2.32 -1.70 -19.54
C LEU A 23 3.75 -1.25 -19.27
N ASP A 24 4.05 0.04 -19.43
CA ASP A 24 5.36 0.61 -19.13
C ASP A 24 5.76 0.39 -17.67
N ALA A 25 4.83 0.64 -16.73
CA ALA A 25 5.07 0.46 -15.31
C ALA A 25 5.35 -1.03 -14.94
N VAL A 26 4.61 -1.97 -15.53
CA VAL A 26 4.84 -3.41 -15.32
C VAL A 26 6.19 -3.82 -15.89
N ASN A 27 6.53 -3.42 -17.12
CA ASN A 27 7.81 -3.73 -17.73
C ASN A 27 9.00 -3.13 -16.95
N ALA A 28 8.85 -1.94 -16.41
CA ALA A 28 9.87 -1.35 -15.52
C ALA A 28 10.08 -2.19 -14.25
N GLN A 29 9.01 -2.76 -13.66
CA GLN A 29 9.13 -3.68 -12.52
C GLN A 29 9.81 -5.00 -12.92
N ILE A 30 9.45 -5.59 -14.05
CA ILE A 30 10.08 -6.80 -14.59
C ILE A 30 11.59 -6.56 -14.78
N ALA A 31 11.97 -5.47 -15.43
CA ALA A 31 13.38 -5.12 -15.65
C ALA A 31 14.15 -4.93 -14.34
N ARG A 32 13.55 -4.30 -13.34
CA ARG A 32 14.15 -4.12 -12.01
C ARG A 32 14.42 -5.46 -11.31
N VAL A 33 13.48 -6.39 -11.39
CA VAL A 33 13.62 -7.73 -10.79
C VAL A 33 14.64 -8.56 -11.56
N ALA A 34 14.61 -8.51 -12.89
CA ALA A 34 15.57 -9.23 -13.74
C ALA A 34 17.03 -8.78 -13.53
N ALA A 35 17.23 -7.52 -13.14
CA ALA A 35 18.56 -7.00 -12.80
C ALA A 35 19.12 -7.53 -11.47
N ALA A 36 18.29 -8.18 -10.66
CA ALA A 36 18.69 -8.75 -9.37
C ALA A 36 19.17 -10.20 -9.58
N ALA A 37 20.47 -10.42 -9.57
CA ALA A 37 21.10 -11.73 -9.80
C ALA A 37 20.62 -12.85 -8.85
N ASP A 38 20.10 -12.47 -7.69
CA ASP A 38 19.71 -13.39 -6.61
C ASP A 38 18.19 -13.47 -6.37
N SER A 39 17.37 -12.88 -7.27
CA SER A 39 15.92 -12.92 -7.12
C SER A 39 15.41 -14.37 -7.19
N CYS A 40 14.49 -14.70 -6.26
CA CYS A 40 13.75 -15.97 -6.29
C CYS A 40 12.56 -15.93 -7.26
N LEU A 41 12.27 -14.78 -7.86
CA LEU A 41 11.20 -14.64 -8.83
C LEU A 41 11.60 -15.28 -10.16
N PRO A 42 10.66 -15.91 -10.88
CA PRO A 42 10.95 -16.50 -12.17
C PRO A 42 11.36 -15.43 -13.18
N GLU A 43 12.22 -15.81 -14.12
CA GLU A 43 12.56 -14.94 -15.23
C GLU A 43 11.32 -14.67 -16.09
N VAL A 44 11.08 -13.40 -16.34
CA VAL A 44 9.96 -12.92 -17.16
C VAL A 44 10.50 -11.96 -18.19
N GLY A 45 10.17 -12.21 -19.45
CA GLY A 45 10.49 -11.29 -20.56
C GLY A 45 9.61 -10.04 -20.55
N THR A 46 10.00 -9.06 -21.36
CA THR A 46 9.21 -7.85 -21.59
C THR A 46 7.85 -8.18 -22.19
N LEU A 47 6.79 -7.68 -21.58
CA LEU A 47 5.43 -7.85 -22.09
C LEU A 47 5.18 -6.89 -23.27
N LYS A 48 4.47 -7.35 -24.27
CA LYS A 48 4.09 -6.56 -25.45
C LYS A 48 2.70 -5.94 -25.29
N ASP A 49 1.85 -6.60 -24.52
CA ASP A 49 0.47 -6.21 -24.26
C ASP A 49 0.09 -6.57 -22.82
N MET A 50 -0.91 -5.87 -22.26
CA MET A 50 -1.41 -6.17 -20.91
C MET A 50 -2.05 -7.56 -20.80
N SER A 51 -2.51 -8.15 -21.89
CA SER A 51 -3.01 -9.53 -21.91
C SER A 51 -1.93 -10.57 -21.64
N ASP A 52 -0.66 -10.26 -21.91
CA ASP A 52 0.48 -11.13 -21.64
C ASP A 52 0.65 -11.41 -20.14
N LEU A 53 0.09 -10.57 -19.24
CA LEU A 53 0.06 -10.84 -17.80
C LEU A 53 -0.53 -12.23 -17.47
N ARG A 54 -1.43 -12.74 -18.30
CA ARG A 54 -2.04 -14.07 -18.09
C ARG A 54 -1.05 -15.23 -18.28
N THR A 55 0.07 -14.98 -18.93
CA THR A 55 1.11 -15.99 -19.15
C THR A 55 2.11 -16.06 -18.00
N LEU A 56 2.07 -15.08 -17.09
CA LEU A 56 2.99 -15.04 -15.96
C LEU A 56 2.60 -16.08 -14.91
N PRO A 57 3.59 -16.72 -14.27
CA PRO A 57 3.33 -17.63 -13.17
C PRO A 57 2.74 -16.86 -11.97
N VAL A 58 1.81 -17.50 -11.29
CA VAL A 58 1.22 -16.93 -10.06
C VAL A 58 2.19 -17.11 -8.90
N LEU A 59 2.61 -16.00 -8.31
CA LEU A 59 3.35 -16.00 -7.05
C LEU A 59 2.40 -16.27 -5.88
N ARG A 60 2.62 -17.35 -5.15
CA ARG A 60 1.83 -17.69 -3.97
C ARG A 60 2.47 -17.12 -2.71
N LYS A 61 1.67 -16.57 -1.83
CA LYS A 61 2.15 -16.02 -0.55
C LYS A 61 2.86 -17.07 0.31
N SER A 62 2.43 -18.33 0.26
CA SER A 62 3.07 -19.45 0.94
C SER A 62 4.52 -19.70 0.48
N ASP A 63 4.79 -19.48 -0.81
CA ASP A 63 6.14 -19.70 -1.37
C ASP A 63 7.09 -18.57 -0.97
N LEU A 64 6.54 -17.36 -0.81
CA LEU A 64 7.31 -16.18 -0.42
C LEU A 64 7.96 -16.36 0.96
N ALA A 65 7.24 -16.93 1.94
CA ALA A 65 7.81 -17.20 3.26
C ALA A 65 9.05 -18.10 3.19
N LYS A 66 9.00 -19.15 2.35
CA LYS A 66 10.13 -20.05 2.14
C LYS A 66 11.32 -19.33 1.50
N TRP A 67 11.08 -18.55 0.47
CA TRP A 67 12.16 -17.79 -0.21
C TRP A 67 12.80 -16.75 0.72
N GLN A 68 12.01 -16.09 1.56
CA GLN A 68 12.53 -15.14 2.53
C GLN A 68 13.36 -15.82 3.63
N ALA A 69 13.03 -17.04 4.00
CA ALA A 69 13.85 -17.82 4.92
C ALA A 69 15.21 -18.23 4.31
N GLU A 70 15.23 -18.54 3.02
CA GLU A 70 16.46 -18.88 2.27
C GLU A 70 17.33 -17.64 1.98
N LYS A 71 16.70 -16.52 1.65
CA LYS A 71 17.36 -15.24 1.31
C LYS A 71 16.70 -14.05 2.03
N PRO A 72 16.99 -13.83 3.32
CA PRO A 72 16.38 -12.75 4.10
C PRO A 72 16.79 -11.36 3.59
N PRO A 73 15.97 -10.32 3.82
CA PRO A 73 14.61 -10.39 4.35
C PRO A 73 13.54 -10.61 3.28
N PHE A 74 13.83 -10.37 2.01
CA PHE A 74 12.82 -10.28 0.95
C PHE A 74 12.97 -11.33 -0.16
N GLY A 75 13.64 -12.46 0.09
CA GLY A 75 13.78 -13.53 -0.88
C GLY A 75 14.64 -13.16 -2.09
N GLY A 76 15.64 -12.30 -1.92
CA GLY A 76 16.47 -11.78 -3.02
C GLY A 76 15.75 -10.73 -3.89
N ILE A 77 14.50 -10.35 -3.57
CA ILE A 77 13.81 -9.27 -4.28
C ILE A 77 14.46 -7.93 -3.93
N PRO A 78 14.87 -7.13 -4.94
CA PRO A 78 15.52 -5.86 -4.70
C PRO A 78 14.52 -4.84 -4.15
N VAL A 79 14.85 -4.28 -2.99
CA VAL A 79 14.06 -3.22 -2.36
C VAL A 79 14.98 -2.07 -1.98
N SER A 80 14.56 -0.85 -2.29
CA SER A 80 15.28 0.39 -1.98
C SER A 80 14.38 1.40 -1.27
N ASN A 81 14.99 2.39 -0.64
CA ASN A 81 14.27 3.49 0.01
C ASN A 81 13.28 3.01 1.08
N LEU A 82 13.73 2.10 1.94
CA LEU A 82 12.93 1.59 3.05
C LEU A 82 12.83 2.62 4.17
N ALA A 83 11.62 2.77 4.70
CA ALA A 83 11.35 3.43 5.98
C ALA A 83 11.05 2.38 7.07
N HIS A 84 10.37 1.30 6.71
CA HIS A 84 9.91 0.26 7.62
C HIS A 84 10.10 -1.14 7.02
N VAL A 85 10.18 -2.12 7.90
CA VAL A 85 10.05 -3.54 7.56
C VAL A 85 8.95 -4.09 8.46
N PHE A 86 7.94 -4.68 7.86
CA PHE A 86 6.81 -5.26 8.56
C PHE A 86 6.87 -6.77 8.54
N GLN A 87 6.12 -7.39 9.46
CA GLN A 87 5.93 -8.83 9.51
C GLN A 87 4.43 -9.16 9.48
N SER A 88 3.99 -9.77 8.40
CA SER A 88 2.64 -10.36 8.31
C SER A 88 2.62 -11.81 8.77
N PRO A 89 1.44 -12.35 9.13
CA PRO A 89 1.32 -13.77 9.43
C PRO A 89 1.87 -14.66 8.31
N GLY A 90 2.74 -15.62 8.72
CA GLY A 90 3.42 -16.53 7.80
C GLY A 90 4.71 -17.13 8.34
N PRO A 91 5.75 -16.49 8.93
CA PRO A 91 5.98 -15.05 8.87
C PRO A 91 6.41 -14.60 7.48
N ILE A 92 5.93 -13.45 7.05
CA ILE A 92 6.33 -12.82 5.78
C ILE A 92 6.76 -11.39 6.05
N TYR A 93 7.94 -11.02 5.56
CA TYR A 93 8.47 -9.67 5.70
C TYR A 93 8.08 -8.81 4.51
N GLU A 94 7.57 -7.62 4.81
CA GLU A 94 7.04 -6.69 3.83
C GLU A 94 7.73 -5.33 3.93
N PRO A 95 8.18 -4.74 2.81
CA PRO A 95 8.81 -3.43 2.83
C PRO A 95 7.78 -2.31 2.94
N GLY A 96 8.09 -1.26 3.69
CA GLY A 96 7.41 0.03 3.64
C GLY A 96 8.39 1.11 3.22
N GLY A 97 8.10 1.82 2.15
CA GLY A 97 8.99 2.83 1.60
C GLY A 97 8.74 4.24 2.14
N ILE A 98 9.64 5.16 1.81
CA ILE A 98 9.61 6.56 2.25
C ILE A 98 8.78 7.46 1.35
N SER A 99 8.37 6.98 0.17
CA SER A 99 7.63 7.82 -0.78
C SER A 99 6.24 8.18 -0.25
N HIS A 100 5.78 9.36 -0.62
CA HIS A 100 4.42 9.80 -0.34
C HIS A 100 3.41 8.79 -0.91
N ASP A 101 2.40 8.46 -0.10
CA ASP A 101 1.35 7.48 -0.46
C ASP A 101 1.91 6.15 -1.01
N TRP A 102 2.92 5.57 -0.34
CA TRP A 102 3.61 4.35 -0.76
C TRP A 102 2.65 3.22 -1.18
N TRP A 103 1.55 3.05 -0.43
CA TRP A 103 0.54 2.02 -0.71
C TRP A 103 -0.58 2.48 -1.64
N ARG A 104 -0.53 3.73 -2.13
CA ARG A 104 -1.50 4.31 -3.08
C ARG A 104 -2.95 4.31 -2.58
N MET A 105 -3.13 4.49 -1.28
CA MET A 105 -4.45 4.56 -0.64
C MET A 105 -5.11 5.94 -0.76
N GLY A 106 -4.36 7.00 -1.02
CA GLY A 106 -4.87 8.37 -1.10
C GLY A 106 -5.99 8.53 -2.12
N ARG A 107 -5.84 7.91 -3.31
CA ARG A 107 -6.88 7.97 -4.34
C ARG A 107 -8.19 7.31 -3.89
N PHE A 108 -8.11 6.17 -3.20
CA PHE A 108 -9.27 5.52 -2.62
C PHE A 108 -9.94 6.41 -1.56
N LEU A 109 -9.17 6.98 -0.64
CA LEU A 109 -9.70 7.81 0.45
C LEU A 109 -10.32 9.10 -0.09
N GLN A 110 -9.71 9.73 -1.09
CA GLN A 110 -10.34 10.89 -1.74
C GLN A 110 -11.64 10.51 -2.45
N ALA A 111 -11.70 9.37 -3.12
CA ALA A 111 -12.90 8.91 -3.82
C ALA A 111 -14.09 8.68 -2.86
N VAL A 112 -13.82 8.32 -1.61
CA VAL A 112 -14.84 8.17 -0.55
C VAL A 112 -15.05 9.46 0.26
N GLY A 113 -14.42 10.56 -0.13
CA GLY A 113 -14.70 11.90 0.39
C GLY A 113 -13.78 12.41 1.49
N PHE A 114 -12.67 11.73 1.79
CA PHE A 114 -11.71 12.20 2.78
C PHE A 114 -10.88 13.36 2.25
N GLY A 115 -10.55 14.33 3.12
CA GLY A 115 -9.78 15.50 2.78
C GLY A 115 -9.14 16.22 3.97
N PRO A 116 -8.63 17.44 3.75
CA PRO A 116 -7.85 18.18 4.76
C PRO A 116 -8.62 18.56 6.05
N ASP A 117 -9.95 18.57 5.98
CA ASP A 117 -10.79 18.93 7.13
C ASP A 117 -11.17 17.71 7.99
N ASP A 118 -10.66 16.51 7.61
CA ASP A 118 -10.97 15.27 8.31
C ASP A 118 -9.95 14.94 9.40
N ILE A 119 -10.45 14.30 10.46
CA ILE A 119 -9.67 13.63 11.49
C ILE A 119 -10.02 12.14 11.44
N VAL A 120 -9.10 11.31 10.96
CA VAL A 120 -9.29 9.87 10.81
C VAL A 120 -8.81 9.15 12.07
N GLN A 121 -9.72 8.52 12.81
CA GLN A 121 -9.33 7.59 13.86
C GLN A 121 -8.94 6.26 13.25
N ASN A 122 -7.65 5.94 13.31
CA ASN A 122 -7.10 4.72 12.74
C ASN A 122 -6.92 3.64 13.81
N CYS A 123 -7.82 2.65 13.79
CA CYS A 123 -7.86 1.53 14.73
C CYS A 123 -7.18 0.26 14.22
N PHE A 124 -6.46 0.32 13.11
CA PHE A 124 -5.57 -0.77 12.70
C PHE A 124 -4.29 -0.81 13.53
N GLY A 125 -3.71 -1.99 13.69
CA GLY A 125 -2.45 -2.17 14.42
C GLY A 125 -1.28 -1.44 13.77
N TYR A 126 -0.44 -0.82 14.61
CA TYR A 126 0.77 -0.08 14.21
C TYR A 126 2.07 -0.84 14.46
N HIS A 127 1.99 -2.03 15.04
CA HIS A 127 3.17 -2.82 15.40
C HIS A 127 3.18 -4.13 14.60
N LEU A 128 4.35 -4.51 14.13
CA LEU A 128 4.66 -5.62 13.24
C LEU A 128 3.98 -5.56 11.88
N THR A 129 2.65 -5.47 11.82
CA THR A 129 1.88 -5.47 10.56
C THR A 129 1.78 -4.08 9.93
N PRO A 130 1.63 -3.96 8.60
CA PRO A 130 1.61 -2.67 7.92
C PRO A 130 0.26 -1.92 7.98
N ALA A 131 -0.81 -2.55 8.48
CA ALA A 131 -2.18 -2.04 8.30
C ALA A 131 -2.39 -0.60 8.82
N GLY A 132 -1.92 -0.29 10.03
CA GLY A 132 -2.00 1.07 10.57
C GLY A 132 -1.27 2.10 9.70
N MET A 133 -0.05 1.76 9.27
CA MET A 133 0.76 2.65 8.42
C MET A 133 0.16 2.81 7.02
N ILE A 134 -0.51 1.79 6.47
CA ILE A 134 -1.18 1.86 5.17
C ILE A 134 -2.27 2.95 5.20
N PHE A 135 -3.19 2.86 6.17
CA PHE A 135 -4.28 3.82 6.27
C PHE A 135 -3.82 5.20 6.69
N GLU A 136 -2.82 5.31 7.58
CA GLU A 136 -2.20 6.58 7.92
C GLU A 136 -1.57 7.26 6.71
N SER A 137 -0.76 6.53 5.93
CA SER A 137 -0.14 7.05 4.72
C SER A 137 -1.19 7.60 3.73
N GLY A 138 -2.29 6.86 3.53
CA GLY A 138 -3.39 7.30 2.67
C GLY A 138 -4.12 8.54 3.19
N ALA A 139 -4.45 8.58 4.49
CA ALA A 139 -5.11 9.73 5.11
C ALA A 139 -4.25 10.99 5.00
N ARG A 140 -2.96 10.89 5.30
CA ARG A 140 -2.01 11.99 5.13
C ARG A 140 -1.87 12.43 3.67
N ALA A 141 -1.97 11.51 2.73
CA ALA A 141 -1.88 11.82 1.30
C ALA A 141 -3.03 12.71 0.80
N VAL A 142 -4.19 12.63 1.42
CA VAL A 142 -5.34 13.51 1.13
C VAL A 142 -5.40 14.74 2.05
N GLY A 143 -4.43 14.87 2.95
CA GLY A 143 -4.31 16.03 3.86
C GLY A 143 -5.07 15.88 5.17
N ALA A 144 -5.68 14.73 5.44
CA ALA A 144 -6.38 14.48 6.70
C ALA A 144 -5.40 14.32 7.88
N ALA A 145 -5.84 14.72 9.07
CA ALA A 145 -5.16 14.40 10.32
C ALA A 145 -5.46 12.95 10.73
N VAL A 146 -4.54 12.31 11.47
CA VAL A 146 -4.73 10.93 11.94
C VAL A 146 -4.60 10.85 13.46
N LEU A 147 -5.60 10.27 14.11
CA LEU A 147 -5.50 9.76 15.48
C LEU A 147 -5.04 8.30 15.39
N PRO A 148 -3.75 7.97 15.70
CA PRO A 148 -3.22 6.61 15.60
C PRO A 148 -3.64 5.77 16.80
N ALA A 149 -4.92 5.42 16.86
CA ALA A 149 -5.54 4.76 18.01
C ALA A 149 -5.08 3.30 18.18
N GLY A 150 -4.78 2.62 17.08
CA GLY A 150 -4.37 1.21 17.13
C GLY A 150 -5.50 0.28 17.57
N THR A 151 -5.12 -0.89 18.08
CA THR A 151 -6.07 -1.90 18.55
C THR A 151 -6.22 -1.85 20.09
N GLY A 152 -7.37 -2.26 20.60
CA GLY A 152 -7.67 -2.32 22.04
C GLY A 152 -8.10 -0.99 22.66
N GLN A 153 -8.26 -0.96 23.98
CA GLN A 153 -8.66 0.24 24.76
C GLN A 153 -9.93 0.95 24.23
N THR A 154 -10.96 0.21 23.89
CA THR A 154 -12.16 0.70 23.21
C THR A 154 -12.79 1.92 23.90
N GLU A 155 -12.93 1.92 25.23
CA GLU A 155 -13.53 3.06 25.98
C GLU A 155 -12.71 4.34 25.84
N LEU A 156 -11.37 4.22 25.88
CA LEU A 156 -10.47 5.36 25.67
C LEU A 156 -10.56 5.88 24.24
N GLN A 157 -10.65 5.00 23.26
CA GLN A 157 -10.80 5.37 21.86
C GLN A 157 -12.11 6.09 21.58
N VAL A 158 -13.23 5.60 22.14
CA VAL A 158 -14.54 6.27 22.05
C VAL A 158 -14.50 7.65 22.69
N THR A 159 -13.87 7.76 23.87
CA THR A 159 -13.70 9.06 24.55
C THR A 159 -12.88 10.03 23.70
N ALA A 160 -11.73 9.59 23.19
CA ALA A 160 -10.86 10.41 22.34
C ALA A 160 -11.60 10.85 21.07
N ALA A 161 -12.30 9.93 20.39
CA ALA A 161 -13.08 10.24 19.19
C ALA A 161 -14.09 11.36 19.43
N ARG A 162 -14.82 11.27 20.53
CA ARG A 162 -15.80 12.30 20.92
C ARG A 162 -15.12 13.63 21.24
N ASP A 163 -14.05 13.61 22.02
CA ASP A 163 -13.42 14.82 22.57
C ASP A 163 -12.69 15.64 21.48
N ILE A 164 -12.12 14.97 20.46
CA ILE A 164 -11.46 15.66 19.34
C ILE A 164 -12.36 15.80 18.10
N GLY A 165 -13.57 15.22 18.11
CA GLY A 165 -14.50 15.30 16.99
C GLY A 165 -14.01 14.59 15.75
N THR A 166 -13.61 13.30 15.86
CA THR A 166 -13.21 12.51 14.68
C THR A 166 -14.33 12.46 13.65
N THR A 167 -13.98 12.64 12.38
CA THR A 167 -14.94 12.66 11.26
C THR A 167 -14.98 11.33 10.52
N ALA A 168 -13.95 10.50 10.69
CA ALA A 168 -13.81 9.25 9.97
C ALA A 168 -13.15 8.15 10.83
N TYR A 169 -13.47 6.91 10.48
CA TYR A 169 -12.97 5.71 11.15
C TYR A 169 -12.32 4.76 10.13
N ALA A 170 -11.15 4.25 10.46
CA ALA A 170 -10.46 3.19 9.72
C ALA A 170 -10.17 2.02 10.67
N GLY A 171 -10.74 0.86 10.39
CA GLY A 171 -10.62 -0.33 11.22
C GLY A 171 -11.35 -1.51 10.62
N THR A 172 -11.34 -2.65 11.32
CA THR A 172 -12.14 -3.82 10.93
C THR A 172 -13.60 -3.62 11.35
N PRO A 173 -14.57 -4.13 10.55
CA PRO A 173 -16.02 -3.91 10.83
C PRO A 173 -16.52 -4.54 12.12
N ASP A 174 -15.79 -5.51 12.65
CA ASP A 174 -16.11 -6.30 13.84
C ASP A 174 -15.40 -5.81 15.12
N TYR A 175 -14.83 -4.63 15.04
CA TYR A 175 -14.10 -4.03 16.17
C TYR A 175 -14.96 -3.03 16.94
#